data_6592696bff28c1c5161847ff32b9f1ce
#
_entry.id   6592696bff28c1c5161847ff32b9f1ce
#
_cell.length_a   1.000
_cell.length_b   1.000
_cell.length_c   1.000
_cell.angle_alpha   90.00
_cell.angle_beta   90.00
_cell.angle_gamma   90.00
#
_symmetry.space_group_name_H-M   'P 1'
#
loop_
_entity.id
_entity.type
_entity.pdbx_description
1 polymer ?
#
loop_
_entity_poly.entity_id
_entity_poly.type
_entity_poly.pdbx_seq_one_letter_code
_entity_poly.pdbx_strand_id
1 'polypeptide(L)'
;ALQTGKKEELPKVMAVRDGKIADSRINVRGNPHELGDVVPRGFLTSVGAPRRPGKITNQSGRLELAEWMTSPAHPLTARVMVNRVWHWLFGKGLVSTPDNFGTTGNTPENQPLLDYLTHYFLQSGWSLKKLHRHIMLSNTYQISSGQGGRGLRRMEAEVFRDAVLAVSGSLVREAPTGPPPKVKAQDPSPADIVKNRKIYEDAQHRSIYLPVVRSHVYDFLSRFFLETLKMS
;
A
#
# COMPACT_ATOMS: atom_id res chain seq x y z
N ALA A 1 49.72 7.59 20.07
CA ALA A 1 48.39 8.17 20.21
C ALA A 1 47.46 7.44 19.24
N LEU A 2 46.65 6.52 19.73
CA LEU A 2 45.60 5.83 18.95
C LEU A 2 44.47 6.85 18.67
N GLN A 3 44.29 7.22 17.40
CA GLN A 3 43.15 7.98 16.94
C GLN A 3 41.89 7.16 17.22
N THR A 4 41.08 7.57 18.16
CA THR A 4 39.72 7.09 18.36
C THR A 4 38.90 7.54 17.15
N GLY A 5 38.87 6.72 16.10
CA GLY A 5 38.00 6.91 14.96
C GLY A 5 36.54 6.98 15.43
N LYS A 6 35.87 8.09 15.12
CA LYS A 6 34.43 8.25 15.31
C LYS A 6 33.76 7.06 14.61
N LYS A 7 33.18 6.12 15.38
CA LYS A 7 32.37 5.05 14.81
C LYS A 7 31.29 5.70 13.97
N GLU A 8 31.33 5.53 12.66
CA GLU A 8 30.22 5.91 11.80
C GLU A 8 28.95 5.21 12.30
N GLU A 9 27.97 5.98 12.76
CA GLU A 9 26.68 5.41 13.09
C GLU A 9 26.04 4.87 11.81
N LEU A 10 25.90 3.55 11.74
CA LEU A 10 25.15 2.90 10.66
C LEU A 10 23.73 3.44 10.62
N PRO A 11 23.16 3.64 9.42
CA PRO A 11 21.78 4.10 9.28
C PRO A 11 20.85 3.14 10.00
N LYS A 12 20.03 3.70 10.92
CA LYS A 12 19.05 2.92 11.69
C LYS A 12 17.76 2.79 10.88
N VAL A 13 17.24 1.58 10.77
CA VAL A 13 15.92 1.30 10.19
C VAL A 13 14.95 0.89 11.29
N MET A 14 13.67 1.27 11.10
CA MET A 14 12.61 0.83 11.99
C MET A 14 12.32 -0.66 11.71
N ALA A 15 12.45 -1.50 12.73
CA ALA A 15 12.22 -2.93 12.63
C ALA A 15 11.30 -3.41 13.74
N VAL A 16 10.68 -4.58 13.53
CA VAL A 16 9.79 -5.23 14.50
C VAL A 16 10.46 -6.48 15.02
N ARG A 17 10.41 -6.67 16.34
CA ARG A 17 10.86 -7.89 17.02
C ARG A 17 9.76 -8.42 17.90
N ASP A 18 9.81 -9.72 18.22
CA ASP A 18 8.89 -10.31 19.17
C ASP A 18 9.12 -9.75 20.58
N GLY A 19 8.02 -9.37 21.23
CA GLY A 19 8.00 -9.04 22.65
C GLY A 19 7.70 -10.30 23.49
N LYS A 20 6.92 -10.13 24.55
CA LYS A 20 6.43 -11.27 25.35
C LYS A 20 5.44 -12.08 24.51
N ILE A 21 5.79 -13.34 24.24
CA ILE A 21 4.95 -14.26 23.47
C ILE A 21 3.89 -14.84 24.42
N ALA A 22 2.62 -14.59 24.09
CA ALA A 22 1.49 -15.12 24.84
C ALA A 22 0.26 -15.25 23.92
N ASP A 23 -0.61 -16.20 24.23
CA ASP A 23 -1.93 -16.28 23.63
C ASP A 23 -2.85 -15.19 24.21
N SER A 24 -3.75 -14.66 23.40
CA SER A 24 -4.68 -13.61 23.82
C SER A 24 -5.93 -14.19 24.47
N ARG A 25 -6.59 -13.38 25.29
CA ARG A 25 -7.92 -13.72 25.81
C ARG A 25 -9.00 -13.03 24.98
N ILE A 26 -10.19 -13.61 24.95
CA ILE A 26 -11.34 -13.02 24.28
C ILE A 26 -11.73 -11.75 25.04
N ASN A 27 -11.86 -10.63 24.35
CA ASN A 27 -12.48 -9.42 24.90
C ASN A 27 -13.99 -9.58 24.81
N VAL A 28 -14.66 -9.84 25.93
CA VAL A 28 -16.11 -10.07 25.97
C VAL A 28 -16.81 -8.82 25.42
N ARG A 29 -17.64 -8.99 24.40
CA ARG A 29 -18.32 -7.88 23.67
C ARG A 29 -17.39 -6.74 23.21
N GLY A 30 -16.10 -7.05 23.00
CA GLY A 30 -15.10 -6.05 22.60
C GLY A 30 -14.53 -5.23 23.76
N ASN A 31 -14.94 -5.49 25.01
CA ASN A 31 -14.45 -4.76 26.18
C ASN A 31 -13.05 -5.26 26.60
N PRO A 32 -11.99 -4.44 26.53
CA PRO A 32 -10.63 -4.87 26.87
C PRO A 32 -10.43 -5.11 28.38
N HIS A 33 -11.35 -4.67 29.22
CA HIS A 33 -11.31 -4.87 30.68
C HIS A 33 -12.07 -6.11 31.14
N GLU A 34 -12.87 -6.74 30.26
CA GLU A 34 -13.63 -7.94 30.54
C GLU A 34 -13.09 -9.09 29.70
N LEU A 35 -12.22 -9.89 30.29
CA LEU A 35 -11.48 -10.93 29.59
C LEU A 35 -12.10 -12.32 29.81
N GLY A 36 -12.48 -12.97 28.73
CA GLY A 36 -12.95 -14.34 28.67
C GLY A 36 -11.82 -15.37 28.59
N ASP A 37 -12.06 -16.47 27.89
CA ASP A 37 -11.14 -17.58 27.72
C ASP A 37 -9.89 -17.25 26.95
N VAL A 38 -8.81 -17.96 27.20
CA VAL A 38 -7.58 -17.89 26.41
C VAL A 38 -7.78 -18.57 25.06
N VAL A 39 -7.44 -17.87 23.98
CA VAL A 39 -7.55 -18.39 22.62
C VAL A 39 -6.16 -18.59 22.04
N PRO A 40 -5.84 -19.79 21.54
CA PRO A 40 -4.57 -20.04 20.89
C PRO A 40 -4.47 -19.22 19.59
N ARG A 41 -3.28 -18.75 19.27
CA ARG A 41 -3.00 -18.05 18.02
C ARG A 41 -3.33 -18.92 16.81
N GLY A 42 -3.93 -18.32 15.81
CA GLY A 42 -4.37 -19.01 14.60
C GLY A 42 -4.81 -18.03 13.53
N PHE A 43 -5.31 -18.55 12.43
CA PHE A 43 -5.77 -17.77 11.29
C PHE A 43 -7.25 -17.97 11.03
N LEU A 44 -7.84 -17.08 10.23
CA LEU A 44 -9.26 -17.16 9.86
C LEU A 44 -9.53 -18.43 9.04
N THR A 45 -10.40 -19.28 9.55
CA THR A 45 -10.81 -20.52 8.86
C THR A 45 -11.93 -20.31 7.85
N SER A 46 -12.71 -19.24 8.01
CA SER A 46 -13.84 -18.88 7.15
C SER A 46 -13.45 -18.45 5.74
N VAL A 47 -12.17 -18.11 5.53
CA VAL A 47 -11.69 -17.64 4.22
C VAL A 47 -11.36 -18.77 3.25
N GLY A 48 -11.52 -20.04 3.66
CA GLY A 48 -11.19 -21.20 2.81
C GLY A 48 -9.70 -21.34 2.46
N ALA A 49 -8.85 -20.63 3.21
CA ALA A 49 -7.41 -20.69 3.02
C ALA A 49 -6.80 -22.00 3.55
N PRO A 50 -5.58 -22.36 3.13
CA PRO A 50 -4.97 -23.61 3.52
C PRO A 50 -4.86 -23.73 5.04
N ARG A 51 -4.92 -24.99 5.47
CA ARG A 51 -4.98 -25.44 6.85
C ARG A 51 -3.97 -24.72 7.74
N ARG A 52 -4.37 -24.44 8.99
CA ARG A 52 -3.53 -23.90 10.06
C ARG A 52 -2.13 -24.48 10.04
N PRO A 53 -1.06 -23.67 10.12
CA PRO A 53 0.19 -24.18 10.65
C PRO A 53 -0.08 -24.81 12.01
N GLY A 54 0.71 -25.80 12.39
CA GLY A 54 0.62 -26.42 13.72
C GLY A 54 0.62 -25.37 14.83
N LYS A 55 0.47 -25.81 16.08
CA LYS A 55 0.45 -24.92 17.25
C LYS A 55 1.66 -23.97 17.23
N ILE A 56 1.42 -22.65 17.13
CA ILE A 56 2.48 -21.64 17.18
C ILE A 56 2.93 -21.49 18.63
N THR A 57 4.07 -22.08 18.97
CA THR A 57 4.53 -22.16 20.38
C THR A 57 5.72 -21.25 20.67
N ASN A 58 6.68 -21.16 19.76
CA ASN A 58 8.00 -20.60 20.04
C ASN A 58 8.21 -19.18 19.51
N GLN A 59 7.25 -18.61 18.79
CA GLN A 59 7.32 -17.29 18.19
C GLN A 59 5.94 -16.62 18.18
N SER A 60 5.88 -15.32 17.82
CA SER A 60 4.64 -14.54 17.84
C SER A 60 3.58 -14.99 16.84
N GLY A 61 3.95 -15.72 15.80
CA GLY A 61 3.08 -16.12 14.70
C GLY A 61 3.08 -15.16 13.50
N ARG A 62 3.92 -14.12 13.52
CA ARG A 62 4.00 -13.16 12.39
C ARG A 62 4.54 -13.79 11.12
N LEU A 63 5.54 -14.68 11.25
CA LEU A 63 6.08 -15.39 10.08
C LEU A 63 5.03 -16.32 9.48
N GLU A 64 4.37 -17.11 10.32
CA GLU A 64 3.30 -18.02 9.90
C GLU A 64 2.12 -17.26 9.30
N LEU A 65 1.80 -16.07 9.82
CA LEU A 65 0.78 -15.20 9.22
C LEU A 65 1.20 -14.73 7.83
N ALA A 66 2.46 -14.32 7.66
CA ALA A 66 2.98 -13.92 6.37
C ALA A 66 2.95 -15.07 5.36
N GLU A 67 3.39 -16.26 5.75
CA GLU A 67 3.33 -17.48 4.93
C GLU A 67 1.90 -17.85 4.55
N TRP A 68 0.96 -17.77 5.49
CA TRP A 68 -0.45 -18.03 5.25
C TRP A 68 -1.04 -17.02 4.26
N MET A 69 -0.77 -15.73 4.44
CA MET A 69 -1.27 -14.66 3.54
C MET A 69 -0.70 -14.75 2.14
N THR A 70 0.57 -15.17 2.00
CA THR A 70 1.26 -15.26 0.70
C THR A 70 1.19 -16.63 0.07
N SER A 71 0.51 -17.58 0.71
CA SER A 71 0.28 -18.91 0.14
C SER A 71 -0.43 -18.80 -1.21
N PRO A 72 0.02 -19.52 -2.27
CA PRO A 72 -0.69 -19.60 -3.54
C PRO A 72 -2.13 -20.10 -3.42
N ALA A 73 -2.41 -20.88 -2.38
CA ALA A 73 -3.75 -21.40 -2.09
C ALA A 73 -4.63 -20.41 -1.30
N HIS A 74 -4.09 -19.25 -0.88
CA HIS A 74 -4.90 -18.22 -0.22
C HIS A 74 -5.83 -17.55 -1.25
N PRO A 75 -7.16 -17.60 -1.06
CA PRO A 75 -8.11 -17.22 -2.10
C PRO A 75 -8.17 -15.73 -2.41
N LEU A 76 -7.74 -14.86 -1.49
CA LEU A 76 -8.00 -13.43 -1.59
C LEU A 76 -6.75 -12.60 -1.89
N THR A 77 -5.61 -12.86 -1.26
CA THR A 77 -4.46 -11.93 -1.30
C THR A 77 -4.05 -11.57 -2.72
N ALA A 78 -3.84 -12.57 -3.58
CA ALA A 78 -3.44 -12.31 -4.96
C ALA A 78 -4.58 -11.67 -5.78
N ARG A 79 -5.84 -12.10 -5.59
CA ARG A 79 -7.01 -11.51 -6.27
C ARG A 79 -7.19 -10.04 -5.94
N VAL A 80 -7.09 -9.67 -4.66
CA VAL A 80 -7.19 -8.27 -4.21
C VAL A 80 -6.09 -7.43 -4.84
N MET A 81 -4.85 -7.91 -4.88
CA MET A 81 -3.74 -7.17 -5.49
C MET A 81 -3.96 -6.99 -7.00
N VAL A 82 -4.34 -8.03 -7.70
CA VAL A 82 -4.65 -7.97 -9.14
C VAL A 82 -5.78 -7.00 -9.43
N ASN A 83 -6.86 -7.05 -8.63
CA ASN A 83 -7.98 -6.14 -8.79
C ASN A 83 -7.59 -4.69 -8.55
N ARG A 84 -6.73 -4.40 -7.58
CA ARG A 84 -6.20 -3.05 -7.33
C ARG A 84 -5.34 -2.56 -8.50
N VAL A 85 -4.47 -3.41 -9.04
CA VAL A 85 -3.68 -3.06 -10.24
C VAL A 85 -4.60 -2.75 -11.42
N TRP A 86 -5.61 -3.60 -11.65
CA TRP A 86 -6.62 -3.37 -12.68
C TRP A 86 -7.36 -2.04 -12.45
N HIS A 87 -7.83 -1.79 -11.23
CA HIS A 87 -8.49 -0.54 -10.84
C HIS A 87 -7.62 0.69 -11.15
N TRP A 88 -6.35 0.65 -10.79
CA TRP A 88 -5.43 1.78 -11.08
C TRP A 88 -5.17 1.97 -12.57
N LEU A 89 -5.19 0.93 -13.36
CA LEU A 89 -4.98 1.04 -14.80
C LEU A 89 -6.24 1.47 -15.57
N PHE A 90 -7.42 1.00 -15.17
CA PHE A 90 -8.67 1.23 -15.89
C PHE A 90 -9.64 2.21 -15.20
N GLY A 91 -9.38 2.59 -13.94
CA GLY A 91 -10.24 3.47 -13.15
C GLY A 91 -11.36 2.73 -12.39
N LYS A 92 -11.69 1.49 -12.76
CA LYS A 92 -12.65 0.63 -12.08
C LYS A 92 -12.07 -0.78 -11.95
N GLY A 93 -12.22 -1.41 -10.79
CA GLY A 93 -11.80 -2.80 -10.57
C GLY A 93 -12.70 -3.80 -11.30
N LEU A 94 -12.20 -5.01 -11.55
CA LEU A 94 -13.04 -6.16 -11.97
C LEU A 94 -14.07 -6.48 -10.88
N VAL A 95 -13.68 -6.30 -9.60
CA VAL A 95 -14.57 -6.14 -8.45
C VAL A 95 -14.63 -4.66 -8.15
N SER A 96 -15.80 -4.03 -8.30
CA SER A 96 -15.97 -2.58 -8.16
C SER A 96 -15.80 -2.06 -6.73
N THR A 97 -15.80 -2.96 -5.74
CA THR A 97 -15.51 -2.68 -4.31
C THR A 97 -14.10 -3.18 -3.96
N PRO A 98 -13.00 -2.46 -4.32
CA PRO A 98 -11.63 -2.95 -4.21
C PRO A 98 -11.17 -3.24 -2.78
N ASP A 99 -11.82 -2.63 -1.79
CA ASP A 99 -11.54 -2.81 -0.36
C ASP A 99 -12.49 -3.80 0.33
N ASN A 100 -13.47 -4.35 -0.41
CA ASN A 100 -14.42 -5.31 0.12
C ASN A 100 -14.64 -6.48 -0.84
N PHE A 101 -13.99 -7.60 -0.55
CA PHE A 101 -14.15 -8.88 -1.24
C PHE A 101 -14.98 -9.88 -0.41
N GLY A 102 -15.64 -9.40 0.63
CA GLY A 102 -16.51 -10.19 1.49
C GLY A 102 -17.93 -10.34 0.92
N THR A 103 -18.80 -10.93 1.73
CA THR A 103 -20.21 -11.20 1.37
C THR A 103 -21.05 -9.94 1.10
N THR A 104 -20.62 -8.79 1.58
CA THR A 104 -21.26 -7.50 1.35
C THR A 104 -20.61 -6.70 0.20
N GLY A 105 -19.53 -7.22 -0.37
CA GLY A 105 -18.88 -6.63 -1.55
C GLY A 105 -19.58 -7.04 -2.85
N ASN A 106 -19.21 -6.38 -3.94
CA ASN A 106 -19.73 -6.71 -5.26
C ASN A 106 -19.06 -7.96 -5.83
N THR A 107 -19.81 -8.69 -6.64
CA THR A 107 -19.27 -9.81 -7.41
C THR A 107 -18.40 -9.30 -8.56
N PRO A 108 -17.38 -10.04 -8.99
CA PRO A 108 -16.58 -9.68 -10.16
C PRO A 108 -17.42 -9.58 -11.43
N GLU A 109 -17.23 -8.54 -12.22
CA GLU A 109 -17.86 -8.41 -13.53
C GLU A 109 -17.37 -9.49 -14.52
N ASN A 110 -16.13 -9.93 -14.37
CA ASN A 110 -15.52 -10.98 -15.15
C ASN A 110 -14.63 -11.86 -14.25
N GLN A 111 -15.23 -12.87 -13.62
CA GLN A 111 -14.53 -13.81 -12.76
C GLN A 111 -13.41 -14.59 -13.48
N PRO A 112 -13.63 -15.13 -14.70
CA PRO A 112 -12.57 -15.84 -15.42
C PRO A 112 -11.33 -14.98 -15.68
N LEU A 113 -11.52 -13.70 -16.01
CA LEU A 113 -10.40 -12.77 -16.22
C LEU A 113 -9.64 -12.49 -14.91
N LEU A 114 -10.37 -12.27 -13.81
CA LEU A 114 -9.75 -12.07 -12.50
C LEU A 114 -8.93 -13.30 -12.09
N ASP A 115 -9.46 -14.50 -12.29
CA ASP A 115 -8.78 -15.75 -11.95
C ASP A 115 -7.56 -16.00 -12.85
N TYR A 116 -7.66 -15.72 -14.15
CA TYR A 116 -6.55 -15.81 -15.10
C TYR A 116 -5.40 -14.87 -14.70
N LEU A 117 -5.70 -13.59 -14.45
CA LEU A 117 -4.69 -12.62 -14.05
C LEU A 117 -4.07 -12.95 -12.70
N THR A 118 -4.87 -13.48 -11.77
CA THR A 118 -4.40 -13.94 -10.46
C THR A 118 -3.41 -15.10 -10.60
N HIS A 119 -3.76 -16.10 -11.42
CA HIS A 119 -2.87 -17.22 -11.70
C HIS A 119 -1.57 -16.76 -12.36
N TYR A 120 -1.66 -15.90 -13.38
CA TYR A 120 -0.48 -15.30 -14.01
C TYR A 120 0.40 -14.55 -13.01
N PHE A 121 -0.17 -13.77 -12.10
CA PHE A 121 0.54 -13.02 -11.07
C PHE A 121 1.31 -13.95 -10.12
N LEU A 122 0.66 -15.02 -9.64
CA LEU A 122 1.28 -16.03 -8.80
C LEU A 122 2.42 -16.74 -9.52
N GLN A 123 2.21 -17.22 -10.74
CA GLN A 123 3.24 -17.91 -11.53
C GLN A 123 4.41 -17.00 -11.93
N SER A 124 4.17 -15.72 -12.07
CA SER A 124 5.23 -14.74 -12.36
C SER A 124 6.10 -14.39 -11.15
N GLY A 125 5.88 -15.03 -9.99
CA GLY A 125 6.60 -14.79 -8.74
C GLY A 125 6.16 -13.51 -8.05
N TRP A 126 4.87 -13.17 -8.04
CA TRP A 126 4.30 -11.95 -7.44
C TRP A 126 4.88 -10.66 -8.03
N SER A 127 5.30 -10.69 -9.30
CA SER A 127 5.94 -9.57 -9.97
C SER A 127 4.92 -8.56 -10.48
N LEU A 128 4.78 -7.44 -9.80
CA LEU A 128 3.94 -6.31 -10.24
C LEU A 128 4.39 -5.78 -11.61
N LYS A 129 5.69 -5.73 -11.89
CA LYS A 129 6.20 -5.30 -13.21
C LYS A 129 5.72 -6.19 -14.34
N LYS A 130 5.75 -7.52 -14.14
CA LYS A 130 5.27 -8.47 -15.15
C LYS A 130 3.76 -8.34 -15.32
N LEU A 131 3.00 -8.20 -14.22
CA LEU A 131 1.55 -8.01 -14.26
C LEU A 131 1.17 -6.71 -15.01
N HIS A 132 1.78 -5.58 -14.66
CA HIS A 132 1.55 -4.32 -15.38
C HIS A 132 1.85 -4.47 -16.87
N ARG A 133 3.02 -5.02 -17.23
CA ARG A 133 3.40 -5.23 -18.62
C ARG A 133 2.37 -6.09 -19.36
N HIS A 134 1.92 -7.19 -18.74
CA HIS A 134 0.94 -8.09 -19.33
C HIS A 134 -0.40 -7.40 -19.63
N ILE A 135 -0.91 -6.62 -18.67
CA ILE A 135 -2.16 -5.87 -18.84
C ILE A 135 -2.00 -4.75 -19.87
N MET A 136 -0.93 -3.95 -19.78
CA MET A 136 -0.75 -2.78 -20.63
C MET A 136 -0.46 -3.13 -22.10
N LEU A 137 0.08 -4.31 -22.38
CA LEU A 137 0.28 -4.81 -23.74
C LEU A 137 -0.98 -5.51 -24.32
N SER A 138 -2.04 -5.67 -23.52
CA SER A 138 -3.29 -6.25 -24.02
C SER A 138 -4.03 -5.30 -24.95
N ASN A 139 -4.76 -5.84 -25.91
CA ASN A 139 -5.61 -5.05 -26.79
C ASN A 139 -6.61 -4.20 -26.01
N THR A 140 -7.18 -4.73 -24.91
CA THR A 140 -8.13 -4.00 -24.06
C THR A 140 -7.55 -2.70 -23.49
N TYR A 141 -6.28 -2.70 -23.10
CA TYR A 141 -5.63 -1.48 -22.59
C TYR A 141 -5.27 -0.50 -23.71
N GLN A 142 -5.00 -0.98 -24.94
CA GLN A 142 -4.55 -0.19 -26.08
C GLN A 142 -5.71 0.35 -26.93
N ILE A 143 -6.95 -0.11 -26.72
CA ILE A 143 -8.13 0.44 -27.40
C ILE A 143 -8.32 1.90 -26.98
N SER A 144 -8.67 2.77 -27.98
CA SER A 144 -8.97 4.18 -27.74
C SER A 144 -10.20 4.36 -26.84
N SER A 145 -10.23 5.43 -26.05
CA SER A 145 -11.31 5.73 -25.12
C SER A 145 -12.69 5.85 -25.77
N GLY A 146 -12.77 6.22 -27.04
CA GLY A 146 -14.01 6.32 -27.80
C GLY A 146 -14.61 4.98 -28.27
N GLN A 147 -13.92 3.86 -28.10
CA GLN A 147 -14.32 2.53 -28.59
C GLN A 147 -14.51 1.49 -27.46
N GLY A 148 -14.90 1.94 -26.27
CA GLY A 148 -15.06 1.05 -25.11
C GLY A 148 -13.74 0.67 -24.40
N GLY A 149 -12.64 1.34 -24.75
CA GLY A 149 -11.37 1.24 -24.05
C GLY A 149 -11.35 2.01 -22.73
N ARG A 150 -10.16 2.25 -22.23
CA ARG A 150 -9.95 2.97 -20.97
C ARG A 150 -10.53 4.39 -21.06
N GLY A 151 -11.46 4.72 -20.16
CA GLY A 151 -12.02 6.07 -20.05
C GLY A 151 -10.96 7.13 -19.70
N LEU A 152 -11.24 8.39 -20.01
CA LEU A 152 -10.42 9.51 -19.57
C LEU A 152 -10.41 9.56 -18.05
N ARG A 153 -9.24 9.73 -17.48
CA ARG A 153 -9.03 9.74 -16.04
C ARG A 153 -8.17 10.93 -15.64
N ARG A 154 -8.58 11.61 -14.56
CA ARG A 154 -7.76 12.65 -13.97
C ARG A 154 -6.47 12.04 -13.43
N MET A 155 -5.35 12.74 -13.66
CA MET A 155 -4.06 12.35 -13.12
C MET A 155 -4.02 12.62 -11.61
N GLU A 156 -3.43 11.71 -10.85
CA GLU A 156 -3.19 11.91 -9.41
C GLU A 156 -2.21 13.07 -9.19
N ALA A 157 -2.35 13.77 -8.07
CA ALA A 157 -1.59 14.98 -7.77
C ALA A 157 -0.08 14.76 -7.79
N GLU A 158 0.38 13.66 -7.21
CA GLU A 158 1.79 13.27 -7.16
C GLU A 158 2.33 12.98 -8.56
N VAL A 159 1.56 12.28 -9.36
CA VAL A 159 1.92 11.97 -10.76
C VAL A 159 1.96 13.23 -11.61
N PHE A 160 1.00 14.15 -11.41
CA PHE A 160 0.95 15.44 -12.11
C PHE A 160 2.17 16.29 -11.74
N ARG A 161 2.49 16.42 -10.45
CA ARG A 161 3.68 17.14 -10.00
C ARG A 161 4.97 16.55 -10.58
N ASP A 162 5.13 15.25 -10.53
CA ASP A 162 6.32 14.58 -11.08
C ASP A 162 6.41 14.77 -12.61
N ALA A 163 5.29 14.78 -13.31
CA ALA A 163 5.25 15.06 -14.76
C ALA A 163 5.66 16.50 -15.07
N VAL A 164 5.21 17.49 -14.29
CA VAL A 164 5.60 18.91 -14.46
C VAL A 164 7.10 19.06 -14.25
N LEU A 165 7.66 18.47 -13.18
CA LEU A 165 9.10 18.49 -12.92
C LEU A 165 9.89 17.78 -14.04
N ALA A 166 9.37 16.69 -14.58
CA ALA A 166 10.02 15.97 -15.67
C ALA A 166 10.06 16.78 -16.97
N VAL A 167 8.95 17.42 -17.34
CA VAL A 167 8.84 18.26 -18.54
C VAL A 167 9.70 19.52 -18.44
N SER A 168 9.79 20.13 -17.23
CA SER A 168 10.66 21.29 -16.98
C SER A 168 12.16 20.93 -16.90
N GLY A 169 12.51 19.63 -16.91
CA GLY A 169 13.89 19.19 -16.76
C GLY A 169 14.42 19.27 -15.32
N SER A 170 13.58 19.61 -14.32
CA SER A 170 13.96 19.80 -12.92
C SER A 170 13.86 18.51 -12.07
N LEU A 171 13.31 17.42 -12.63
CA LEU A 171 13.10 16.19 -11.87
C LEU A 171 14.41 15.45 -11.58
N VAL A 172 14.74 15.34 -10.30
CA VAL A 172 15.81 14.46 -9.80
C VAL A 172 15.25 13.05 -9.64
N ARG A 173 15.76 12.08 -10.42
CA ARG A 173 15.23 10.71 -10.46
C ARG A 173 15.85 9.80 -9.40
N GLU A 174 17.03 10.14 -8.95
CA GLU A 174 17.75 9.43 -7.91
C GLU A 174 17.03 9.54 -6.58
N ALA A 175 17.16 8.49 -5.75
CA ALA A 175 16.64 8.56 -4.38
C ALA A 175 17.43 9.61 -3.59
N PRO A 176 16.76 10.43 -2.75
CA PRO A 176 17.46 11.37 -1.89
C PRO A 176 18.39 10.63 -0.93
N THR A 177 19.57 11.17 -0.72
CA THR A 177 20.53 10.67 0.28
C THR A 177 20.21 11.28 1.64
N GLY A 178 20.15 10.44 2.68
CA GLY A 178 19.90 10.88 4.05
C GLY A 178 18.47 10.62 4.55
N PRO A 179 18.20 10.97 5.81
CA PRO A 179 16.89 10.78 6.40
C PRO A 179 15.85 11.71 5.75
N PRO A 180 14.57 11.27 5.64
CA PRO A 180 13.52 12.12 5.11
C PRO A 180 13.38 13.41 5.93
N PRO A 181 12.99 14.53 5.31
CA PRO A 181 12.77 15.79 6.01
C PRO A 181 11.76 15.61 7.15
N LYS A 182 12.05 16.17 8.30
CA LYS A 182 11.14 16.15 9.45
C LYS A 182 10.06 17.21 9.27
N VAL A 183 8.81 16.77 9.16
CA VAL A 183 7.63 17.64 9.15
C VAL A 183 7.01 17.64 10.54
N LYS A 184 6.79 18.82 11.12
CA LYS A 184 6.09 18.95 12.39
C LYS A 184 4.59 18.88 12.15
N ALA A 185 4.00 17.76 12.56
CA ALA A 185 2.61 17.41 12.29
C ALA A 185 1.64 17.78 13.42
N GLN A 186 2.12 17.82 14.67
CA GLN A 186 1.31 18.17 15.86
C GLN A 186 1.51 19.63 16.22
N ASP A 187 0.40 20.37 16.34
CA ASP A 187 0.35 21.78 16.75
C ASP A 187 1.43 22.67 16.10
N PRO A 188 1.49 22.74 14.76
CA PRO A 188 2.52 23.50 14.08
C PRO A 188 2.32 25.00 14.33
N SER A 189 3.37 25.69 14.77
CA SER A 189 3.39 27.16 14.79
C SER A 189 3.34 27.74 13.37
N PRO A 190 2.99 29.02 13.19
CA PRO A 190 3.05 29.65 11.86
C PRO A 190 4.41 29.51 11.15
N ALA A 191 5.51 29.55 11.91
CA ALA A 191 6.84 29.32 11.37
C ALA A 191 7.06 27.86 10.92
N ASP A 192 6.52 26.89 11.67
CA ASP A 192 6.56 25.47 11.28
C ASP A 192 5.75 25.22 10.00
N ILE A 193 4.61 25.88 9.85
CA ILE A 193 3.78 25.78 8.62
C ILE A 193 4.57 26.25 7.41
N VAL A 194 5.23 27.42 7.51
CA VAL A 194 6.08 27.95 6.42
C VAL A 194 7.24 27.00 6.12
N LYS A 195 7.89 26.46 7.15
CA LYS A 195 8.99 25.51 6.99
C LYS A 195 8.54 24.21 6.36
N ASN A 196 7.40 23.66 6.80
CA ASN A 196 6.82 22.46 6.23
C ASN A 196 6.49 22.66 4.75
N ARG A 197 5.89 23.81 4.38
CA ARG A 197 5.55 24.15 3.00
C ARG A 197 6.78 24.17 2.10
N LYS A 198 7.88 24.78 2.54
CA LYS A 198 9.14 24.81 1.78
C LYS A 198 9.71 23.43 1.48
N ILE A 199 9.54 22.45 2.40
CA ILE A 199 9.97 21.07 2.17
C ILE A 199 9.36 20.49 0.86
N TYR A 200 8.12 20.85 0.56
CA TYR A 200 7.42 20.37 -0.63
C TYR A 200 7.71 21.26 -1.86
N GLU A 201 7.81 22.58 -1.69
CA GLU A 201 8.04 23.53 -2.78
C GLU A 201 9.45 23.41 -3.36
N ASP A 202 10.45 23.26 -2.51
CA ASP A 202 11.86 23.19 -2.92
C ASP A 202 12.27 21.79 -3.38
N ALA A 203 11.43 20.76 -3.15
CA ALA A 203 11.77 19.39 -3.50
C ALA A 203 11.72 19.15 -5.01
N GLN A 204 12.83 18.69 -5.57
CA GLN A 204 12.92 18.30 -6.99
C GLN A 204 12.88 16.78 -7.19
N HIS A 205 12.93 15.99 -6.13
CA HIS A 205 12.77 14.54 -6.20
C HIS A 205 11.32 14.13 -6.48
N ARG A 206 11.15 12.89 -6.91
CA ARG A 206 9.82 12.29 -7.12
C ARG A 206 8.97 12.37 -5.85
N SER A 207 7.69 12.59 -6.03
CA SER A 207 6.71 12.75 -4.94
C SER A 207 6.66 11.55 -3.98
N ILE A 208 7.05 10.35 -4.43
CA ILE A 208 7.16 9.16 -3.58
C ILE A 208 8.15 9.33 -2.41
N TYR A 209 9.10 10.25 -2.51
CA TYR A 209 10.09 10.52 -1.46
C TYR A 209 9.67 11.66 -0.51
N LEU A 210 8.54 12.31 -0.79
CA LEU A 210 8.04 13.37 0.07
C LEU A 210 7.36 12.78 1.32
N PRO A 211 7.52 13.42 2.49
CA PRO A 211 6.83 12.98 3.68
C PRO A 211 5.32 13.16 3.53
N VAL A 212 4.54 12.15 3.92
CA VAL A 212 3.08 12.21 3.95
C VAL A 212 2.63 12.45 5.39
N VAL A 213 2.04 13.62 5.64
CA VAL A 213 1.49 13.99 6.94
C VAL A 213 -0.01 14.21 6.77
N ARG A 214 -0.82 13.28 7.29
CA ARG A 214 -2.30 13.30 7.12
C ARG A 214 -2.97 14.53 7.72
N SER A 215 -2.45 15.05 8.83
CA SER A 215 -2.96 16.25 9.50
C SER A 215 -2.53 17.57 8.83
N HIS A 216 -1.59 17.51 7.89
CA HIS A 216 -1.04 18.69 7.23
C HIS A 216 -0.65 18.36 5.79
N VAL A 217 -1.67 18.24 4.94
CA VAL A 217 -1.46 17.94 3.52
C VAL A 217 -0.95 19.19 2.81
N TYR A 218 0.08 19.03 1.99
CA TYR A 218 0.59 20.12 1.14
C TYR A 218 -0.51 20.67 0.23
N ASP A 219 -0.69 21.99 0.19
CA ASP A 219 -1.80 22.67 -0.48
C ASP A 219 -2.00 22.24 -1.95
N PHE A 220 -0.90 22.05 -2.68
CA PHE A 220 -0.95 21.58 -4.06
C PHE A 220 -1.60 20.19 -4.15
N LEU A 221 -1.24 19.26 -3.27
CA LEU A 221 -1.82 17.91 -3.24
C LEU A 221 -3.27 17.95 -2.75
N SER A 222 -3.58 18.79 -1.75
CA SER A 222 -4.93 18.90 -1.17
C SER A 222 -5.98 19.37 -2.17
N ARG A 223 -5.61 20.25 -3.10
CA ARG A 223 -6.53 20.73 -4.15
C ARG A 223 -6.97 19.64 -5.12
N PHE A 224 -6.13 18.62 -5.32
CA PHE A 224 -6.50 17.45 -6.11
C PHE A 224 -7.31 16.44 -5.32
N PHE A 225 -7.11 16.31 -3.99
CA PHE A 225 -7.86 15.39 -3.12
C PHE A 225 -9.31 15.84 -2.89
N LEU A 226 -9.56 17.13 -2.69
CA LEU A 226 -10.88 17.66 -2.33
C LEU A 226 -11.93 17.47 -3.44
N GLU A 227 -11.52 17.37 -4.69
CA GLU A 227 -12.44 17.11 -5.79
C GLU A 227 -12.72 15.61 -6.00
N THR A 228 -11.80 14.72 -5.60
CA THR A 228 -12.00 13.27 -5.69
C THR A 228 -13.06 12.79 -4.68
N LEU A 229 -13.14 13.43 -3.51
CA LEU A 229 -14.16 13.14 -2.48
C LEU A 229 -15.56 13.66 -2.82
N LYS A 230 -15.70 14.58 -3.79
CA LYS A 230 -17.00 15.10 -4.23
C LYS A 230 -17.63 14.30 -5.37
N MET A 231 -16.91 13.32 -5.93
CA MET A 231 -17.35 12.50 -7.06
C MET A 231 -17.62 11.03 -6.70
N SER A 232 -17.57 10.68 -5.39
CA SER A 232 -17.88 9.33 -4.88
C SER A 232 -19.26 9.26 -4.20
#